data_bd39b8120ffc3f37d9e2cf0323c4eae1
#
_entry.id   bd39b8120ffc3f37d9e2cf0323c4eae1
#
_cell.length_a   1.000
_cell.length_b   1.000
_cell.length_c   1.000
_cell.angle_alpha   90.00
_cell.angle_beta   90.00
_cell.angle_gamma   90.00
#
_symmetry.space_group_name_H-M   'P 1'
#
loop_
_entity.id
_entity.type
_entity.pdbx_description
1 polymer ?
#
loop_
_entity_poly.entity_id
_entity_poly.type
_entity_poly.pdbx_seq_one_letter_code
_entity_poly.pdbx_strand_id
1 'polypeptide(L)'
;GMTVSKALCEHFDFSRAELAEAVRLTNLDDFDSVIARFGHGGDGCAICKPTVASILSSFRNSYVLDAGRGGLQETNDRALTNMQKNGTYSVVPRIPAGEIPAKKLAVIAAVADEFNLYVKITGAQRIGMFGARLEQLPYIWERLVDAGFESGQAYGKSLRNVKSCLGSTWCRYGVQDSVGMAVELENRYRGLRSPHKFKFGVSGCNRECAEAQGKDVG
;
A
#
# COMPACT_ATOMS: atom_id res chain seq x y z
N GLY A 1 39.34 -0.60 -5.16
CA GLY A 1 37.96 -0.86 -5.53
C GLY A 1 37.12 -0.97 -4.27
N MET A 2 35.99 -0.25 -4.20
CA MET A 2 35.06 -0.38 -3.07
C MET A 2 34.44 -1.79 -3.11
N THR A 3 34.56 -2.53 -2.00
CA THR A 3 33.87 -3.81 -1.83
C THR A 3 32.38 -3.51 -1.52
N VAL A 4 31.48 -3.86 -2.42
CA VAL A 4 30.04 -3.72 -2.17
C VAL A 4 29.59 -4.90 -1.31
N SER A 5 29.04 -4.60 -0.11
CA SER A 5 28.47 -5.64 0.74
C SER A 5 27.28 -6.32 0.03
N LYS A 6 27.23 -7.64 0.08
CA LYS A 6 26.09 -8.44 -0.40
C LYS A 6 25.05 -8.69 0.69
N ALA A 7 25.30 -8.24 1.91
CA ALA A 7 24.39 -8.36 3.04
C ALA A 7 23.02 -7.77 2.71
N LEU A 8 21.95 -8.44 3.15
CA LEU A 8 20.58 -7.98 2.93
C LEU A 8 20.32 -6.62 3.59
N CYS A 9 20.78 -6.48 4.84
CA CYS A 9 20.68 -5.25 5.64
C CYS A 9 21.59 -5.40 6.90
N GLU A 10 21.55 -4.44 7.78
CA GLU A 10 22.28 -4.47 9.06
C GLU A 10 21.92 -5.64 10.00
N HIS A 11 20.75 -6.27 9.79
CA HIS A 11 20.27 -7.40 10.61
C HIS A 11 20.70 -8.75 10.05
N PHE A 12 21.18 -8.83 8.81
CA PHE A 12 21.55 -10.09 8.16
C PHE A 12 22.78 -9.91 7.27
N ASP A 13 23.82 -10.68 7.52
CA ASP A 13 25.03 -10.73 6.67
C ASP A 13 24.78 -11.51 5.36
N PHE A 14 23.72 -12.29 5.30
CA PHE A 14 23.29 -13.03 4.13
C PHE A 14 22.74 -12.12 3.04
N SER A 15 23.02 -12.44 1.79
CA SER A 15 22.22 -11.95 0.68
C SER A 15 20.82 -12.58 0.71
N ARG A 16 19.87 -12.00 -0.06
CA ARG A 16 18.53 -12.59 -0.17
C ARG A 16 18.55 -14.07 -0.62
N ALA A 17 19.42 -14.41 -1.57
CA ALA A 17 19.50 -15.75 -2.11
C ALA A 17 20.06 -16.75 -1.07
N GLU A 18 21.12 -16.37 -0.37
CA GLU A 18 21.72 -17.20 0.70
C GLU A 18 20.74 -17.38 1.87
N LEU A 19 20.03 -16.31 2.26
CA LEU A 19 19.01 -16.41 3.32
C LEU A 19 17.84 -17.32 2.89
N ALA A 20 17.40 -17.22 1.65
CA ALA A 20 16.36 -18.10 1.12
C ALA A 20 16.77 -19.57 1.20
N GLU A 21 18.01 -19.90 0.79
CA GLU A 21 18.51 -21.26 0.86
C GLU A 21 18.65 -21.76 2.32
N ALA A 22 19.15 -20.91 3.21
CA ALA A 22 19.25 -21.22 4.65
C ALA A 22 17.88 -21.51 5.28
N VAL A 23 16.87 -20.69 4.98
CA VAL A 23 15.49 -20.90 5.44
C VAL A 23 14.91 -22.21 4.85
N ARG A 24 15.14 -22.48 3.57
CA ARG A 24 14.69 -23.73 2.92
C ARG A 24 15.25 -24.97 3.61
N LEU A 25 16.56 -24.98 3.92
CA LEU A 25 17.24 -26.11 4.55
C LEU A 25 16.82 -26.32 6.01
N THR A 26 16.42 -25.28 6.71
CA THR A 26 16.08 -25.36 8.14
C THR A 26 14.60 -25.44 8.40
N ASN A 27 13.76 -25.29 7.39
CA ASN A 27 12.31 -25.40 7.45
C ASN A 27 11.66 -24.46 8.50
N LEU A 28 12.23 -23.25 8.67
CA LEU A 28 11.68 -22.24 9.57
C LEU A 28 10.41 -21.61 8.98
N ASP A 29 9.44 -21.22 9.82
CA ASP A 29 8.11 -20.84 9.41
C ASP A 29 7.75 -19.38 9.71
N ASP A 30 8.49 -18.74 10.61
CA ASP A 30 8.19 -17.38 11.07
C ASP A 30 9.43 -16.49 11.05
N PHE A 31 9.18 -15.17 11.10
CA PHE A 31 10.23 -14.16 11.05
C PHE A 31 11.15 -14.20 12.27
N ASP A 32 10.58 -14.39 13.44
CA ASP A 32 11.33 -14.33 14.71
C ASP A 32 12.34 -15.48 14.80
N SER A 33 11.94 -16.68 14.37
CA SER A 33 12.84 -17.83 14.27
C SER A 33 13.96 -17.62 13.24
N VAL A 34 13.65 -16.98 12.10
CA VAL A 34 14.65 -16.69 11.06
C VAL A 34 15.65 -15.65 11.54
N ILE A 35 15.22 -14.55 12.16
CA ILE A 35 16.13 -13.51 12.63
C ILE A 35 16.96 -13.97 13.83
N ALA A 36 16.36 -14.79 14.71
CA ALA A 36 17.09 -15.36 15.85
C ALA A 36 18.20 -16.32 15.42
N ARG A 37 18.00 -17.08 14.31
CA ARG A 37 18.94 -18.09 13.87
C ARG A 37 20.00 -17.56 12.90
N PHE A 38 19.63 -16.65 12.01
CA PHE A 38 20.49 -16.19 10.89
C PHE A 38 20.79 -14.71 10.93
N GLY A 39 20.15 -13.97 11.81
CA GLY A 39 20.34 -12.53 11.97
C GLY A 39 21.08 -12.15 13.25
N HIS A 40 21.19 -10.87 13.46
CA HIS A 40 21.79 -10.29 14.68
C HIS A 40 20.76 -10.02 15.79
N GLY A 41 19.54 -10.56 15.66
CA GLY A 41 18.44 -10.33 16.58
C GLY A 41 17.73 -8.99 16.36
N GLY A 42 16.93 -8.58 17.36
CA GLY A 42 16.10 -7.36 17.30
C GLY A 42 14.82 -7.52 16.48
N ASP A 43 14.12 -6.41 16.29
CA ASP A 43 12.80 -6.42 15.61
C ASP A 43 12.88 -6.45 14.08
N GLY A 44 14.09 -6.39 13.51
CA GLY A 44 14.29 -6.26 12.07
C GLY A 44 13.97 -4.87 11.52
N CYS A 45 14.11 -4.70 10.21
CA CYS A 45 13.91 -3.42 9.53
C CYS A 45 13.02 -3.53 8.30
N ALA A 46 12.76 -2.38 7.66
CA ALA A 46 11.97 -2.24 6.44
C ALA A 46 12.48 -3.06 5.24
N ILE A 47 13.69 -3.61 5.30
CA ILE A 47 14.29 -4.43 4.25
C ILE A 47 14.06 -5.91 4.58
N CYS A 48 14.48 -6.38 5.76
CA CYS A 48 14.45 -7.80 6.08
C CYS A 48 13.02 -8.32 6.36
N LYS A 49 12.16 -7.56 7.04
CA LYS A 49 10.78 -7.97 7.32
C LYS A 49 10.03 -8.44 6.05
N PRO A 50 9.83 -7.59 5.03
CA PRO A 50 9.13 -8.01 3.83
C PRO A 50 9.91 -9.04 3.01
N THR A 51 11.24 -9.04 3.07
CA THR A 51 12.06 -10.03 2.37
C THR A 51 11.86 -11.42 2.94
N VAL A 52 11.94 -11.56 4.26
CA VAL A 52 11.72 -12.86 4.94
C VAL A 52 10.28 -13.33 4.74
N ALA A 53 9.28 -12.44 4.87
CA ALA A 53 7.89 -12.77 4.57
C ALA A 53 7.70 -13.31 3.15
N SER A 54 8.36 -12.71 2.16
CA SER A 54 8.35 -13.18 0.76
C SER A 54 9.02 -14.55 0.62
N ILE A 55 10.13 -14.79 1.29
CA ILE A 55 10.83 -16.09 1.28
C ILE A 55 9.93 -17.19 1.85
N LEU A 56 9.39 -16.97 3.05
CA LEU A 56 8.50 -17.91 3.73
C LEU A 56 7.25 -18.23 2.92
N SER A 57 6.59 -17.23 2.35
CA SER A 57 5.40 -17.44 1.51
C SER A 57 5.72 -18.25 0.24
N SER A 58 6.88 -17.99 -0.38
CA SER A 58 7.30 -18.72 -1.58
C SER A 58 7.53 -20.21 -1.31
N PHE A 59 8.15 -20.55 -0.17
CA PHE A 59 8.39 -21.96 0.17
C PHE A 59 7.14 -22.70 0.63
N ARG A 60 6.17 -21.98 1.19
CA ARG A 60 4.89 -22.56 1.62
C ARG A 60 3.81 -22.52 0.55
N ASN A 61 4.12 -21.99 -0.62
CA ASN A 61 3.14 -21.75 -1.70
C ASN A 61 1.86 -21.07 -1.16
N SER A 62 2.05 -20.07 -0.30
CA SER A 62 0.98 -19.34 0.38
C SER A 62 1.04 -17.85 0.04
N TYR A 63 -0.09 -17.16 0.23
CA TYR A 63 -0.13 -15.72 0.03
C TYR A 63 0.74 -14.99 1.07
N VAL A 64 1.44 -13.92 0.65
CA VAL A 64 2.42 -13.23 1.51
C VAL A 64 1.81 -12.60 2.76
N LEU A 65 0.52 -12.28 2.75
CA LEU A 65 -0.20 -11.71 3.89
C LEU A 65 -0.78 -12.77 4.85
N ASP A 66 -0.75 -14.05 4.46
CA ASP A 66 -1.24 -15.15 5.30
C ASP A 66 -0.31 -15.44 6.49
N ALA A 67 -0.80 -16.24 7.43
CA ALA A 67 -0.06 -16.75 8.58
C ALA A 67 0.60 -15.63 9.43
N GLY A 68 -0.10 -14.51 9.62
CA GLY A 68 0.41 -13.38 10.43
C GLY A 68 1.49 -12.52 9.76
N ARG A 69 1.92 -12.86 8.55
CA ARG A 69 2.99 -12.11 7.85
C ARG A 69 2.58 -10.71 7.37
N GLY A 70 1.29 -10.36 7.47
CA GLY A 70 0.80 -9.03 7.11
C GLY A 70 1.55 -7.92 7.84
N GLY A 71 1.80 -8.05 9.13
CA GLY A 71 2.57 -7.09 9.93
C GLY A 71 4.02 -6.89 9.48
N LEU A 72 4.62 -7.90 8.84
CA LEU A 72 5.98 -7.80 8.29
C LEU A 72 6.03 -6.95 7.00
N GLN A 73 4.89 -6.68 6.39
CA GLN A 73 4.79 -5.85 5.20
C GLN A 73 4.71 -4.35 5.54
N GLU A 74 4.35 -4.02 6.77
CA GLU A 74 4.30 -2.66 7.29
C GLU A 74 5.71 -2.17 7.61
N THR A 75 6.20 -1.20 6.86
CA THR A 75 7.60 -0.75 7.04
C THR A 75 7.76 0.74 7.30
N ASN A 76 6.82 1.59 6.89
CA ASN A 76 6.99 3.05 6.95
C ASN A 76 5.82 3.78 7.59
N ASP A 77 4.77 3.07 8.00
CA ASP A 77 3.53 3.70 8.37
C ASP A 77 3.25 3.58 9.85
N ARG A 78 2.80 4.68 10.40
CA ARG A 78 2.34 4.74 11.77
C ARG A 78 0.86 5.10 11.77
N ALA A 79 0.06 4.31 12.46
CA ALA A 79 -1.38 4.52 12.58
C ALA A 79 -2.09 4.66 11.20
N LEU A 80 -1.67 3.85 10.22
CA LEU A 80 -2.24 3.82 8.85
C LEU A 80 -2.09 5.15 8.08
N THR A 81 -1.05 5.92 8.39
CA THR A 81 -0.83 7.26 7.82
C THR A 81 0.64 7.51 7.49
N ASN A 82 0.92 8.52 6.67
CA ASN A 82 2.28 9.03 6.46
C ASN A 82 2.54 10.27 7.31
N MET A 83 3.71 10.31 7.94
CA MET A 83 4.21 11.53 8.58
C MET A 83 4.59 12.56 7.51
N GLN A 84 4.17 13.79 7.72
CA GLN A 84 4.48 14.93 6.87
C GLN A 84 5.76 15.64 7.34
N LYS A 85 6.31 16.51 6.51
CA LYS A 85 7.54 17.26 6.79
C LYS A 85 7.49 18.05 8.12
N ASN A 86 6.32 18.53 8.50
CA ASN A 86 6.10 19.31 9.72
C ASN A 86 5.74 18.45 10.95
N GLY A 87 5.86 17.12 10.86
CA GLY A 87 5.54 16.20 11.94
C GLY A 87 4.05 15.86 12.10
N THR A 88 3.18 16.45 11.29
CA THR A 88 1.77 16.03 11.20
C THR A 88 1.60 14.82 10.29
N TYR A 89 0.38 14.32 10.18
CA TYR A 89 0.08 13.11 9.43
C TYR A 89 -0.93 13.37 8.31
N SER A 90 -0.83 12.58 7.25
CA SER A 90 -1.84 12.54 6.19
C SER A 90 -2.79 11.37 6.41
N VAL A 91 -4.08 11.62 6.24
CA VAL A 91 -5.11 10.59 6.24
C VAL A 91 -5.70 10.48 4.84
N VAL A 92 -5.66 9.30 4.27
CA VAL A 92 -6.14 9.05 2.91
C VAL A 92 -7.12 7.88 2.92
N PRO A 93 -8.42 8.12 2.92
CA PRO A 93 -9.42 7.07 2.80
C PRO A 93 -9.30 6.36 1.44
N ARG A 94 -9.63 5.08 1.40
CA ARG A 94 -9.66 4.32 0.16
C ARG A 94 -10.86 4.74 -0.68
N ILE A 95 -10.61 5.10 -1.92
CA ILE A 95 -11.61 5.47 -2.92
C ILE A 95 -11.23 4.71 -4.21
N PRO A 96 -11.71 3.46 -4.38
CA PRO A 96 -11.35 2.64 -5.52
C PRO A 96 -11.71 3.34 -6.84
N ALA A 97 -10.77 3.36 -7.78
CA ALA A 97 -10.92 4.01 -9.09
C ALA A 97 -11.32 5.51 -9.04
N GLY A 98 -11.27 6.14 -7.88
CA GLY A 98 -11.76 7.51 -7.69
C GLY A 98 -13.29 7.63 -7.61
N GLU A 99 -14.02 6.52 -7.54
CA GLU A 99 -15.48 6.51 -7.43
C GLU A 99 -15.91 6.67 -5.97
N ILE A 100 -16.73 7.69 -5.68
CA ILE A 100 -17.19 7.96 -4.33
C ILE A 100 -18.68 8.36 -4.30
N PRO A 101 -19.51 7.70 -3.50
CA PRO A 101 -20.88 8.12 -3.26
C PRO A 101 -20.93 9.48 -2.52
N ALA A 102 -21.88 10.34 -2.87
CA ALA A 102 -22.04 11.66 -2.29
C ALA A 102 -22.11 11.64 -0.75
N LYS A 103 -22.77 10.65 -0.16
CA LYS A 103 -22.83 10.47 1.30
C LYS A 103 -21.44 10.25 1.93
N LYS A 104 -20.59 9.45 1.31
CA LYS A 104 -19.23 9.24 1.77
C LYS A 104 -18.35 10.49 1.59
N LEU A 105 -18.54 11.22 0.49
CA LEU A 105 -17.86 12.49 0.27
C LEU A 105 -18.20 13.51 1.37
N ALA A 106 -19.47 13.58 1.79
CA ALA A 106 -19.92 14.45 2.88
C ALA A 106 -19.23 14.10 4.22
N VAL A 107 -19.01 12.80 4.50
CA VAL A 107 -18.26 12.38 5.71
C VAL A 107 -16.81 12.86 5.67
N ILE A 108 -16.14 12.75 4.52
CA ILE A 108 -14.76 13.26 4.38
C ILE A 108 -14.72 14.77 4.66
N ALA A 109 -15.68 15.53 4.10
CA ALA A 109 -15.76 16.97 4.32
C ALA A 109 -16.00 17.31 5.81
N ALA A 110 -16.94 16.60 6.47
CA ALA A 110 -17.23 16.79 7.89
C ALA A 110 -16.03 16.47 8.78
N VAL A 111 -15.33 15.36 8.51
CA VAL A 111 -14.11 14.99 9.26
C VAL A 111 -13.01 16.03 9.05
N ALA A 112 -12.81 16.49 7.83
CA ALA A 112 -11.78 17.48 7.54
C ALA A 112 -12.06 18.83 8.26
N ASP A 113 -13.32 19.25 8.31
CA ASP A 113 -13.75 20.45 9.03
C ASP A 113 -13.59 20.30 10.54
N GLU A 114 -14.07 19.20 11.12
CA GLU A 114 -14.00 18.89 12.55
C GLU A 114 -12.57 18.91 13.10
N PHE A 115 -11.62 18.34 12.35
CA PHE A 115 -10.21 18.24 12.74
C PHE A 115 -9.32 19.33 12.14
N ASN A 116 -9.89 20.31 11.42
CA ASN A 116 -9.19 21.40 10.74
C ASN A 116 -8.07 20.90 9.81
N LEU A 117 -8.39 19.95 8.93
CA LEU A 117 -7.44 19.33 8.01
C LEU A 117 -7.45 20.02 6.65
N TYR A 118 -6.27 20.18 6.06
CA TYR A 118 -6.15 20.59 4.67
C TYR A 118 -6.54 19.44 3.73
N VAL A 119 -7.44 19.70 2.79
CA VAL A 119 -7.94 18.68 1.85
C VAL A 119 -7.39 18.91 0.45
N LYS A 120 -6.97 17.84 -0.20
CA LYS A 120 -6.52 17.88 -1.60
C LYS A 120 -6.95 16.64 -2.37
N ILE A 121 -7.51 16.84 -3.57
CA ILE A 121 -7.66 15.78 -4.56
C ILE A 121 -6.28 15.53 -5.17
N THR A 122 -5.79 14.30 -5.08
CA THR A 122 -4.45 13.93 -5.54
C THR A 122 -4.49 13.43 -6.98
N GLY A 123 -3.34 13.40 -7.66
CA GLY A 123 -3.22 12.83 -9.00
C GLY A 123 -3.52 11.32 -9.08
N ALA A 124 -3.65 10.68 -7.93
CA ALA A 124 -4.08 9.28 -7.81
C ALA A 124 -5.61 9.12 -7.64
N GLN A 125 -6.39 10.15 -7.93
CA GLN A 125 -7.85 10.18 -7.77
C GLN A 125 -8.30 9.86 -6.32
N ARG A 126 -7.52 10.29 -5.35
CA ARG A 126 -7.84 10.14 -3.92
C ARG A 126 -7.98 11.50 -3.27
N ILE A 127 -8.77 11.55 -2.22
CA ILE A 127 -8.89 12.71 -1.35
C ILE A 127 -7.94 12.50 -0.17
N GLY A 128 -6.90 13.31 -0.10
CA GLY A 128 -5.96 13.32 1.03
C GLY A 128 -6.32 14.44 1.99
N MET A 129 -6.35 14.11 3.27
CA MET A 129 -6.49 15.07 4.37
C MET A 129 -5.14 15.19 5.06
N PHE A 130 -4.66 16.41 5.30
CA PHE A 130 -3.31 16.68 5.79
C PHE A 130 -3.35 17.58 7.02
N GLY A 131 -2.38 17.41 7.91
CA GLY A 131 -2.24 18.23 9.11
C GLY A 131 -2.77 17.56 10.38
N ALA A 132 -3.16 16.28 10.32
CA ALA A 132 -3.61 15.56 11.50
C ALA A 132 -2.47 15.39 12.53
N ARG A 133 -2.75 15.63 13.80
CA ARG A 133 -1.83 15.29 14.89
C ARG A 133 -1.97 13.81 15.27
N LEU A 134 -0.91 13.24 15.84
CA LEU A 134 -0.88 11.82 16.18
C LEU A 134 -2.07 11.39 17.06
N GLU A 135 -2.38 12.20 18.06
CA GLU A 135 -3.48 11.94 19.00
C GLU A 135 -4.88 12.06 18.39
N GLN A 136 -5.02 12.72 17.24
CA GLN A 136 -6.29 12.83 16.51
C GLN A 136 -6.57 11.61 15.62
N LEU A 137 -5.53 10.87 15.21
CA LEU A 137 -5.66 9.79 14.23
C LEU A 137 -6.66 8.69 14.63
N PRO A 138 -6.73 8.21 15.89
CA PRO A 138 -7.73 7.22 16.27
C PRO A 138 -9.16 7.71 16.06
N TYR A 139 -9.47 8.95 16.43
CA TYR A 139 -10.79 9.54 16.28
C TYR A 139 -11.15 9.77 14.81
N ILE A 140 -10.20 10.25 14.01
CA ILE A 140 -10.39 10.44 12.56
C ILE A 140 -10.70 9.09 11.90
N TRP A 141 -9.94 8.03 12.24
CA TRP A 141 -10.17 6.71 11.67
C TRP A 141 -11.47 6.08 12.14
N GLU A 142 -11.87 6.26 13.40
CA GLU A 142 -13.17 5.81 13.91
C GLU A 142 -14.30 6.39 13.05
N ARG A 143 -14.33 7.70 12.83
CA ARG A 143 -15.33 8.40 11.99
C ARG A 143 -15.35 7.87 10.55
N LEU A 144 -14.19 7.61 9.96
CA LEU A 144 -14.08 7.13 8.60
C LEU A 144 -14.48 5.64 8.48
N VAL A 145 -14.07 4.80 9.41
CA VAL A 145 -14.42 3.36 9.43
C VAL A 145 -15.91 3.16 9.67
N ASP A 146 -16.53 3.92 10.57
CA ASP A 146 -17.98 3.88 10.80
C ASP A 146 -18.78 4.25 9.54
N ALA A 147 -18.22 5.11 8.68
CA ALA A 147 -18.79 5.43 7.38
C ALA A 147 -18.43 4.39 6.29
N GLY A 148 -17.77 3.29 6.64
CA GLY A 148 -17.39 2.22 5.75
C GLY A 148 -16.19 2.54 4.85
N PHE A 149 -15.28 3.41 5.30
CA PHE A 149 -13.98 3.59 4.64
C PHE A 149 -12.94 2.63 5.20
N GLU A 150 -12.00 2.25 4.35
CA GLU A 150 -10.75 1.63 4.72
C GLU A 150 -9.61 2.63 4.56
N SER A 151 -8.45 2.36 5.16
CA SER A 151 -7.25 3.11 4.86
C SER A 151 -6.86 2.91 3.39
N GLY A 152 -6.74 4.00 2.68
CA GLY A 152 -6.17 4.05 1.33
C GLY A 152 -4.69 4.40 1.35
N GLN A 153 -4.07 4.33 2.52
CA GLN A 153 -2.65 4.60 2.68
C GLN A 153 -1.83 3.78 1.70
N ALA A 154 -1.03 4.47 0.93
CA ALA A 154 -0.19 3.86 -0.06
C ALA A 154 1.21 3.68 0.50
N TYR A 155 1.46 2.50 1.01
CA TYR A 155 2.79 2.08 1.45
C TYR A 155 3.81 2.15 0.32
N GLY A 156 5.08 2.41 0.64
CA GLY A 156 6.12 2.63 -0.35
C GLY A 156 6.40 1.47 -1.31
N LYS A 157 5.96 0.25 -0.96
CA LYS A 157 6.18 -0.98 -1.72
C LYS A 157 4.90 -1.77 -1.90
N SER A 158 3.85 -1.14 -2.38
CA SER A 158 2.55 -1.79 -2.59
C SER A 158 1.81 -1.18 -3.76
N LEU A 159 0.68 -1.80 -4.14
CA LEU A 159 -0.26 -1.18 -5.05
C LEU A 159 -0.75 0.15 -4.47
N ARG A 160 -0.57 1.22 -5.22
CA ARG A 160 -1.00 2.57 -4.83
C ARG A 160 -2.50 2.73 -4.98
N ASN A 161 -2.96 2.55 -6.19
CA ASN A 161 -4.34 2.68 -6.63
C ASN A 161 -4.43 2.23 -8.07
N VAL A 162 -5.65 2.04 -8.54
CA VAL A 162 -5.95 1.89 -9.96
C VAL A 162 -6.66 3.16 -10.44
N LYS A 163 -6.02 3.93 -11.32
CA LYS A 163 -6.60 5.13 -11.91
C LYS A 163 -7.57 4.73 -13.01
N SER A 164 -8.73 5.37 -13.10
CA SER A 164 -9.70 5.17 -14.19
C SER A 164 -10.09 6.47 -14.87
N CYS A 165 -10.64 6.37 -16.07
CA CYS A 165 -11.45 7.41 -16.67
C CYS A 165 -12.94 7.15 -16.44
N LEU A 166 -13.83 7.96 -17.01
CA LEU A 166 -15.30 7.82 -16.80
C LEU A 166 -15.92 6.55 -17.42
N GLY A 167 -15.20 5.89 -18.34
CA GLY A 167 -15.68 4.67 -19.00
C GLY A 167 -16.90 4.86 -19.89
N SER A 168 -17.48 3.71 -20.34
CA SER A 168 -18.61 3.69 -21.28
C SER A 168 -19.90 4.23 -20.69
N THR A 169 -20.08 4.20 -19.36
CA THR A 169 -21.31 4.68 -18.72
C THR A 169 -21.55 6.18 -18.87
N TRP A 170 -20.49 6.98 -18.75
CA TRP A 170 -20.61 8.43 -18.69
C TRP A 170 -19.91 9.16 -19.86
N CYS A 171 -18.97 8.50 -20.54
CA CYS A 171 -18.21 9.12 -21.60
C CYS A 171 -18.72 8.65 -22.97
N ARG A 172 -19.15 9.58 -23.80
CA ARG A 172 -19.60 9.26 -25.17
C ARG A 172 -18.55 8.60 -26.07
N TYR A 173 -17.27 8.67 -25.70
CA TYR A 173 -16.16 8.03 -26.40
C TYR A 173 -15.71 6.72 -25.74
N GLY A 174 -16.23 6.42 -24.56
CA GLY A 174 -15.88 5.21 -23.82
C GLY A 174 -16.44 3.96 -24.52
N VAL A 175 -15.56 2.99 -24.76
CA VAL A 175 -15.93 1.72 -25.41
C VAL A 175 -15.92 0.55 -24.44
N GLN A 176 -15.41 0.76 -23.21
CA GLN A 176 -15.36 -0.26 -22.16
C GLN A 176 -15.61 0.34 -20.77
N ASP A 177 -16.02 -0.52 -19.83
CA ASP A 177 -16.22 -0.15 -18.43
C ASP A 177 -14.90 -0.06 -17.70
N SER A 178 -14.24 1.08 -17.81
CA SER A 178 -12.97 1.32 -17.15
C SER A 178 -13.09 1.52 -15.64
N VAL A 179 -14.23 1.99 -15.15
CA VAL A 179 -14.45 2.19 -13.70
C VAL A 179 -14.64 0.85 -13.00
N GLY A 180 -15.55 0.01 -13.51
CA GLY A 180 -15.78 -1.32 -12.94
C GLY A 180 -14.52 -2.17 -12.92
N MET A 181 -13.78 -2.21 -14.02
CA MET A 181 -12.52 -2.94 -14.09
C MET A 181 -11.47 -2.38 -13.11
N ALA A 182 -11.36 -1.07 -12.98
CA ALA A 182 -10.40 -0.44 -12.06
C ALA A 182 -10.76 -0.73 -10.59
N VAL A 183 -12.05 -0.71 -10.23
CA VAL A 183 -12.54 -1.09 -8.90
C VAL A 183 -12.22 -2.55 -8.58
N GLU A 184 -12.46 -3.46 -9.53
CA GLU A 184 -12.16 -4.88 -9.38
C GLU A 184 -10.66 -5.11 -9.17
N LEU A 185 -9.81 -4.52 -9.99
CA LEU A 185 -8.36 -4.62 -9.88
C LEU A 185 -7.85 -4.04 -8.55
N GLU A 186 -8.34 -2.88 -8.13
CA GLU A 186 -7.92 -2.29 -6.86
C GLU A 186 -8.33 -3.16 -5.66
N ASN A 187 -9.53 -3.70 -5.65
CA ASN A 187 -10.01 -4.60 -4.60
C ASN A 187 -9.25 -5.92 -4.58
N ARG A 188 -8.89 -6.46 -5.74
CA ARG A 188 -8.15 -7.72 -5.87
C ARG A 188 -6.72 -7.61 -5.34
N TYR A 189 -6.04 -6.49 -5.62
CA TYR A 189 -4.62 -6.33 -5.34
C TYR A 189 -4.30 -5.39 -4.18
N ARG A 190 -5.31 -4.84 -3.50
CA ARG A 190 -5.11 -4.00 -2.32
C ARG A 190 -4.29 -4.74 -1.25
N GLY A 191 -3.36 -4.03 -0.63
CA GLY A 191 -2.49 -4.61 0.41
C GLY A 191 -1.38 -5.52 -0.10
N LEU A 192 -1.35 -5.83 -1.41
CA LEU A 192 -0.29 -6.65 -1.99
C LEU A 192 1.04 -5.89 -1.98
N ARG A 193 2.06 -6.51 -1.39
CA ARG A 193 3.43 -5.98 -1.42
C ARG A 193 4.12 -6.31 -2.74
N SER A 194 4.91 -5.36 -3.19
CA SER A 194 5.76 -5.47 -4.38
C SER A 194 7.17 -4.99 -4.07
N PRO A 195 8.18 -5.32 -4.87
CA PRO A 195 9.55 -4.81 -4.68
C PRO A 195 9.63 -3.29 -4.71
N HIS A 196 8.73 -2.64 -5.44
CA HIS A 196 8.59 -1.19 -5.53
C HIS A 196 7.11 -0.81 -5.61
N LYS A 197 6.78 0.49 -5.48
CA LYS A 197 5.40 0.96 -5.64
C LYS A 197 4.87 0.63 -7.03
N PHE A 198 3.63 0.18 -7.09
CA PHE A 198 2.91 -0.14 -8.31
C PHE A 198 1.75 0.84 -8.52
N LYS A 199 1.58 1.28 -9.75
CA LYS A 199 0.45 2.10 -10.19
C LYS A 199 -0.20 1.42 -11.37
N PHE A 200 -1.52 1.30 -11.33
CA PHE A 200 -2.32 0.77 -12.43
C PHE A 200 -3.16 1.89 -13.03
N GLY A 201 -3.55 1.70 -14.28
CA GLY A 201 -4.48 2.59 -14.95
C GLY A 201 -5.37 1.82 -15.92
N VAL A 202 -6.63 2.21 -16.00
CA VAL A 202 -7.61 1.63 -16.92
C VAL A 202 -8.24 2.76 -17.73
N SER A 203 -7.94 2.81 -19.02
CA SER A 203 -8.53 3.77 -19.95
C SER A 203 -9.70 3.13 -20.70
N GLY A 204 -10.81 3.85 -20.82
CA GLY A 204 -12.02 3.39 -21.50
C GLY A 204 -11.96 3.46 -23.04
N CYS A 205 -10.93 4.08 -23.60
CA CYS A 205 -10.68 4.18 -25.05
C CYS A 205 -9.26 4.69 -25.30
N ASN A 206 -8.87 4.76 -26.58
CA ASN A 206 -7.54 5.18 -27.03
C ASN A 206 -7.18 6.68 -26.77
N ARG A 207 -8.07 7.46 -26.16
CA ARG A 207 -7.76 8.83 -25.72
C ARG A 207 -6.91 8.90 -24.46
N GLU A 208 -6.74 7.78 -23.77
CA GLU A 208 -5.82 7.64 -22.64
C GLU A 208 -6.05 8.63 -21.47
N CYS A 209 -7.30 8.99 -21.19
CA CYS A 209 -7.62 9.94 -20.11
C CYS A 209 -7.22 9.46 -18.71
N ALA A 210 -7.09 8.15 -18.50
CA ALA A 210 -6.54 7.57 -17.27
C ALA A 210 -5.00 7.50 -17.28
N GLU A 211 -4.34 7.86 -18.38
CA GLU A 211 -2.88 7.75 -18.55
C GLU A 211 -2.38 6.31 -18.28
N ALA A 212 -3.13 5.31 -18.77
CA ALA A 212 -2.83 3.91 -18.52
C ALA A 212 -1.46 3.51 -19.06
N GLN A 213 -1.09 3.94 -20.26
CA GLN A 213 0.23 3.66 -20.85
C GLN A 213 1.42 4.19 -20.05
N GLY A 214 1.20 5.19 -19.17
CA GLY A 214 2.21 5.76 -18.29
C GLY A 214 2.27 5.11 -16.91
N LYS A 215 1.57 3.98 -16.68
CA LYS A 215 1.55 3.25 -15.41
C LYS A 215 2.42 2.00 -15.50
N ASP A 216 2.67 1.37 -14.34
CA ASP A 216 3.41 0.09 -14.29
C ASP A 216 2.58 -1.02 -14.96
N VAL A 217 1.25 -0.92 -14.88
CA VAL A 217 0.29 -1.75 -15.61
C VAL A 217 -0.84 -0.86 -16.13
N GLY A 218 -1.09 -0.92 -17.44
CA GLY A 218 -2.11 -0.13 -18.11
C GLY A 218 -2.74 -0.84 -19.30
#